data_917d4384d7fad16ab0819586c16f1f7e
#
_entry.id   917d4384d7fad16ab0819586c16f1f7e
#
_cell.length_a   1.000
_cell.length_b   1.000
_cell.length_c   1.000
_cell.angle_alpha   90.00
_cell.angle_beta   90.00
_cell.angle_gamma   90.00
#
_symmetry.space_group_name_H-M   'P 1'
#
loop_
_entity.id
_entity.type
_entity.pdbx_description
1 polymer ?
#
loop_
_entity_poly.entity_id
_entity_poly.type
_entity_poly.pdbx_seq_one_letter_code
_entity_poly.pdbx_strand_id
1 'polypeptide(L)'
;MELYKVQKITEVLYGCEECGADGPLAELTLVPLKADRSHSRKVELPESYLAQTGIEEGKTVLFGADGKLRKYVKVVGAIIVKDGRIFATQRGYGEFAGGWEFPGGKVEPGETPEQAIVREIREELATEIAVDSYFDTVEYDYETFHLSMDCYVCHVVSGKLELLEHEAAKWLGKGELNSVGWLPADVALVPELEEMLD
;
A
#
# COMPACT_ATOMS: atom_id res chain seq x y z
N MET A 1 9.14 -12.93 3.48
CA MET A 1 9.51 -11.74 2.69
C MET A 1 10.68 -11.03 3.38
N GLU A 2 11.73 -10.67 2.64
CA GLU A 2 12.90 -9.98 3.17
C GLU A 2 12.88 -8.52 2.73
N LEU A 3 12.91 -7.60 3.72
CA LEU A 3 12.89 -6.16 3.51
C LEU A 3 14.28 -5.58 3.65
N TYR A 4 14.60 -4.63 2.78
CA TYR A 4 15.87 -3.91 2.76
C TYR A 4 15.66 -2.42 2.88
N LYS A 5 16.63 -1.74 3.48
CA LYS A 5 16.77 -0.27 3.45
C LYS A 5 17.71 0.11 2.32
N VAL A 6 17.35 1.02 1.47
CA VAL A 6 18.27 1.64 0.51
C VAL A 6 19.20 2.56 1.31
N GLN A 7 20.45 2.14 1.49
CA GLN A 7 21.44 2.89 2.27
C GLN A 7 22.12 3.96 1.43
N LYS A 8 22.44 3.62 0.16
CA LYS A 8 23.17 4.51 -0.75
C LYS A 8 22.81 4.20 -2.19
N ILE A 9 22.74 5.23 -3.01
CA ILE A 9 22.64 5.17 -4.47
C ILE A 9 23.88 5.88 -5.04
N THR A 10 24.57 5.25 -5.97
CA THR A 10 25.79 5.78 -6.60
C THR A 10 25.66 5.64 -8.12
N GLU A 11 25.86 6.71 -8.85
CA GLU A 11 25.93 6.66 -10.31
C GLU A 11 27.07 5.76 -10.75
N VAL A 12 26.80 4.89 -11.72
CA VAL A 12 27.85 4.07 -12.36
C VAL A 12 28.40 4.84 -13.53
N LEU A 13 29.62 5.34 -13.41
CA LEU A 13 30.29 6.09 -14.48
C LEU A 13 30.76 5.11 -15.56
N TYR A 14 30.08 5.08 -16.69
CA TYR A 14 30.57 4.41 -17.90
C TYR A 14 31.43 5.37 -18.73
N GLY A 15 32.49 4.84 -19.37
CA GLY A 15 33.17 5.57 -20.45
C GLY A 15 32.21 5.84 -21.61
N CYS A 16 32.41 6.94 -22.36
CA CYS A 16 31.47 7.48 -23.34
C CYS A 16 30.95 6.55 -24.47
N GLU A 17 31.33 5.28 -24.47
CA GLU A 17 30.96 4.30 -25.51
C GLU A 17 30.13 3.10 -25.04
N GLU A 18 29.77 3.01 -23.71
CA GLU A 18 29.18 1.79 -23.12
C GLU A 18 27.80 1.99 -22.46
N CYS A 19 27.06 3.06 -22.74
CA CYS A 19 25.66 3.11 -22.32
C CYS A 19 24.86 2.07 -23.10
N GLY A 20 24.46 0.97 -22.44
CA GLY A 20 23.56 -0.04 -23.00
C GLY A 20 22.19 0.54 -23.37
N ALA A 21 21.33 -0.30 -23.96
CA ALA A 21 19.98 0.09 -24.40
C ALA A 21 19.09 0.68 -23.28
N ASP A 22 19.42 0.41 -22.00
CA ASP A 22 18.63 0.83 -20.82
C ASP A 22 19.07 2.18 -20.23
N GLY A 23 20.05 2.86 -20.86
CA GLY A 23 20.57 4.14 -20.37
C GLY A 23 21.53 4.02 -19.17
N PRO A 24 21.77 5.12 -18.43
CA PRO A 24 22.67 5.13 -17.30
C PRO A 24 22.16 4.25 -16.15
N LEU A 25 23.11 3.54 -15.50
CA LEU A 25 22.83 2.68 -14.34
C LEU A 25 23.22 3.35 -13.03
N ALA A 26 22.53 3.01 -11.96
CA ALA A 26 22.90 3.32 -10.60
C ALA A 26 23.11 2.05 -9.78
N GLU A 27 24.18 2.01 -8.98
CA GLU A 27 24.43 0.96 -7.98
C GLU A 27 23.74 1.32 -6.66
N LEU A 28 22.85 0.46 -6.18
CA LEU A 28 22.18 0.57 -4.90
C LEU A 28 22.87 -0.34 -3.87
N THR A 29 23.16 0.22 -2.71
CA THR A 29 23.56 -0.56 -1.52
C THR A 29 22.32 -0.81 -0.66
N LEU A 30 21.90 -2.07 -0.56
CA LEU A 30 20.72 -2.53 0.19
C LEU A 30 21.17 -3.19 1.50
N VAL A 31 20.60 -2.76 2.64
CA VAL A 31 20.87 -3.32 3.96
C VAL A 31 19.61 -4.00 4.49
N PRO A 32 19.67 -5.30 4.88
CA PRO A 32 18.52 -6.00 5.43
C PRO A 32 17.99 -5.32 6.70
N LEU A 33 16.67 -5.25 6.89
CA LEU A 33 16.06 -4.65 8.09
C LEU A 33 16.11 -5.60 9.30
N LYS A 34 16.05 -6.93 9.10
CA LYS A 34 15.94 -7.95 10.16
C LYS A 34 17.19 -8.80 10.34
N ALA A 35 18.23 -8.66 9.50
CA ALA A 35 19.46 -9.45 9.59
C ALA A 35 20.62 -8.62 10.16
N ASP A 36 21.68 -9.31 10.59
CA ASP A 36 22.95 -8.68 10.91
C ASP A 36 23.40 -7.83 9.72
N ARG A 37 23.63 -6.52 9.96
CA ARG A 37 24.00 -5.51 8.95
C ARG A 37 25.28 -5.86 8.13
N SER A 38 25.94 -6.95 8.48
CA SER A 38 27.13 -7.46 7.77
C SER A 38 26.86 -7.99 6.35
N HIS A 39 25.59 -8.16 5.95
CA HIS A 39 25.18 -8.73 4.67
C HIS A 39 24.49 -7.68 3.76
N SER A 40 25.16 -6.55 3.49
CA SER A 40 24.67 -5.62 2.48
C SER A 40 24.72 -6.27 1.08
N ARG A 41 23.70 -5.99 0.27
CA ARG A 41 23.59 -6.45 -1.12
C ARG A 41 23.73 -5.25 -2.05
N LYS A 42 24.51 -5.41 -3.12
CA LYS A 42 24.60 -4.42 -4.19
C LYS A 42 23.77 -4.87 -5.39
N VAL A 43 23.06 -3.96 -5.99
CA VAL A 43 22.29 -4.19 -7.21
C VAL A 43 22.44 -2.98 -8.12
N GLU A 44 22.53 -3.24 -9.43
CA GLU A 44 22.55 -2.21 -10.45
C GLU A 44 21.16 -2.13 -11.12
N LEU A 45 20.63 -0.93 -11.26
CA LEU A 45 19.34 -0.67 -11.89
C LEU A 45 19.44 0.57 -12.79
N PRO A 46 18.64 0.62 -13.88
CA PRO A 46 18.53 1.82 -14.69
C PRO A 46 18.04 3.02 -13.87
N GLU A 47 18.64 4.19 -14.05
CA GLU A 47 18.17 5.42 -13.37
C GLU A 47 16.72 5.73 -13.75
N SER A 48 16.31 5.44 -14.98
CA SER A 48 14.92 5.54 -15.43
C SER A 48 13.96 4.71 -14.59
N TYR A 49 14.39 3.48 -14.19
CA TYR A 49 13.60 2.61 -13.32
C TYR A 49 13.47 3.19 -11.91
N LEU A 50 14.54 3.75 -11.36
CA LEU A 50 14.50 4.42 -10.04
C LEU A 50 13.56 5.62 -10.06
N ALA A 51 13.62 6.42 -11.12
CA ALA A 51 12.72 7.56 -11.29
C ALA A 51 11.25 7.13 -11.40
N GLN A 52 10.95 6.08 -12.17
CA GLN A 52 9.60 5.56 -12.35
C GLN A 52 9.04 4.97 -11.05
N THR A 53 9.85 4.24 -10.28
CA THR A 53 9.40 3.53 -9.07
C THR A 53 9.47 4.38 -7.81
N GLY A 54 10.15 5.53 -7.86
CA GLY A 54 10.40 6.39 -6.70
C GLY A 54 11.25 5.69 -5.61
N ILE A 55 12.17 4.79 -6.04
CA ILE A 55 13.16 4.18 -5.16
C ILE A 55 14.27 5.20 -4.92
N GLU A 56 14.42 5.61 -3.66
CA GLU A 56 15.36 6.62 -3.21
C GLU A 56 16.12 6.13 -1.96
N GLU A 57 17.21 6.81 -1.60
CA GLU A 57 17.90 6.56 -0.34
C GLU A 57 16.96 6.72 0.86
N GLY A 58 17.08 5.82 1.82
CA GLY A 58 16.22 5.80 2.99
C GLY A 58 14.86 5.10 2.79
N LYS A 59 14.46 4.72 1.58
CA LYS A 59 13.23 3.94 1.35
C LYS A 59 13.42 2.47 1.71
N THR A 60 12.33 1.83 2.09
CA THR A 60 12.26 0.38 2.27
C THR A 60 11.88 -0.26 0.93
N VAL A 61 12.58 -1.32 0.58
CA VAL A 61 12.40 -2.05 -0.69
C VAL A 61 12.40 -3.56 -0.45
N LEU A 62 11.89 -4.30 -1.42
CA LEU A 62 11.97 -5.76 -1.47
C LEU A 62 12.09 -6.25 -2.91
N PHE A 63 12.46 -7.52 -3.09
CA PHE A 63 12.36 -8.20 -4.37
C PHE A 63 11.01 -8.89 -4.46
N GLY A 64 10.20 -8.53 -5.45
CA GLY A 64 8.93 -9.20 -5.75
C GLY A 64 9.14 -10.63 -6.26
N ALA A 65 8.06 -11.36 -6.47
CA ALA A 65 8.10 -12.74 -6.95
C ALA A 65 8.76 -12.88 -8.34
N ASP A 66 8.71 -11.84 -9.15
CA ASP A 66 9.36 -11.73 -10.47
C ASP A 66 10.84 -11.32 -10.39
N GLY A 67 11.39 -11.13 -9.18
CA GLY A 67 12.76 -10.71 -8.93
C GLY A 67 13.04 -9.22 -9.10
N LYS A 68 12.04 -8.41 -9.44
CA LYS A 68 12.20 -6.96 -9.55
C LYS A 68 12.24 -6.31 -8.16
N LEU A 69 13.10 -5.31 -8.01
CA LEU A 69 13.17 -4.51 -6.79
C LEU A 69 12.03 -3.50 -6.78
N ARG A 70 11.17 -3.54 -5.75
CA ARG A 70 10.04 -2.63 -5.58
C ARG A 70 10.13 -1.85 -4.29
N LYS A 71 9.63 -0.62 -4.30
CA LYS A 71 9.39 0.13 -3.07
C LYS A 71 8.33 -0.57 -2.24
N TYR A 72 8.61 -0.79 -0.94
CA TYR A 72 7.64 -1.33 0.01
C TYR A 72 6.77 -0.22 0.58
N VAL A 73 5.47 -0.37 0.49
CA VAL A 73 4.48 0.59 1.00
C VAL A 73 3.58 -0.12 1.99
N LYS A 74 3.69 0.26 3.27
CA LYS A 74 2.81 -0.25 4.33
C LYS A 74 1.61 0.68 4.47
N VAL A 75 0.40 0.11 4.36
CA VAL A 75 -0.86 0.83 4.51
C VAL A 75 -1.82 0.08 5.44
N VAL A 76 -2.90 0.72 5.79
CA VAL A 76 -4.02 0.15 6.53
C VAL A 76 -5.33 0.40 5.78
N GLY A 77 -6.29 -0.53 5.89
CA GLY A 77 -7.62 -0.42 5.33
C GLY A 77 -8.71 -0.69 6.37
N ALA A 78 -9.73 0.16 6.43
CA ALA A 78 -10.85 0.03 7.35
C ALA A 78 -12.03 -0.68 6.72
N ILE A 79 -12.36 -1.86 7.20
CA ILE A 79 -13.60 -2.57 6.92
C ILE A 79 -14.64 -2.05 7.90
N ILE A 80 -15.25 -0.90 7.58
CA ILE A 80 -16.26 -0.27 8.44
C ILE A 80 -17.59 -1.00 8.24
N VAL A 81 -18.08 -1.64 9.31
CA VAL A 81 -19.31 -2.44 9.28
C VAL A 81 -20.46 -1.73 9.99
N LYS A 82 -21.64 -1.74 9.36
CA LYS A 82 -22.90 -1.27 9.95
C LYS A 82 -24.10 -1.97 9.33
N ASP A 83 -25.01 -2.46 10.15
CA ASP A 83 -26.28 -3.10 9.73
C ASP A 83 -26.07 -4.21 8.66
N GLY A 84 -25.05 -5.06 8.82
CA GLY A 84 -24.70 -6.13 7.89
C GLY A 84 -24.18 -5.63 6.54
N ARG A 85 -23.64 -4.41 6.48
CA ARG A 85 -23.05 -3.81 5.27
C ARG A 85 -21.67 -3.26 5.55
N ILE A 86 -20.84 -3.22 4.51
CA ILE A 86 -19.48 -2.68 4.52
C ILE A 86 -19.47 -1.35 3.76
N PHE A 87 -18.76 -0.38 4.31
CA PHE A 87 -18.57 0.92 3.68
C PHE A 87 -17.37 0.86 2.73
N ALA A 88 -17.64 1.14 1.45
CA ALA A 88 -16.63 1.24 0.41
C ALA A 88 -16.57 2.68 -0.11
N THR A 89 -15.37 3.15 -0.46
CA THR A 89 -15.11 4.48 -1.01
C THR A 89 -14.57 4.39 -2.43
N GLN A 90 -14.82 5.42 -3.25
CA GLN A 90 -14.29 5.52 -4.60
C GLN A 90 -13.23 6.62 -4.63
N ARG A 91 -12.04 6.27 -5.08
CA ARG A 91 -10.89 7.17 -5.18
C ARG A 91 -11.15 8.26 -6.21
N GLY A 92 -11.04 9.54 -5.81
CA GLY A 92 -11.33 10.70 -6.66
C GLY A 92 -10.14 11.17 -7.50
N TYR A 93 -8.88 10.75 -7.17
CA TYR A 93 -7.69 11.27 -7.81
C TYR A 93 -6.52 10.25 -7.86
N GLY A 94 -5.47 10.60 -8.61
CA GLY A 94 -4.25 9.81 -8.72
C GLY A 94 -4.33 8.68 -9.73
N GLU A 95 -3.35 7.79 -9.70
CA GLU A 95 -3.17 6.69 -10.66
C GLU A 95 -4.37 5.72 -10.69
N PHE A 96 -5.04 5.55 -9.53
CA PHE A 96 -6.15 4.61 -9.38
C PHE A 96 -7.52 5.33 -9.25
N ALA A 97 -7.65 6.55 -9.79
CA ALA A 97 -8.90 7.30 -9.76
C ALA A 97 -10.06 6.50 -10.37
N GLY A 98 -11.22 6.53 -9.70
CA GLY A 98 -12.42 5.77 -10.06
C GLY A 98 -12.46 4.34 -9.53
N GLY A 99 -11.36 3.80 -9.00
CA GLY A 99 -11.32 2.49 -8.33
C GLY A 99 -11.99 2.55 -6.95
N TRP A 100 -12.58 1.43 -6.55
CA TRP A 100 -13.19 1.27 -5.23
C TRP A 100 -12.21 0.62 -4.26
N GLU A 101 -12.20 1.09 -3.03
CA GLU A 101 -11.26 0.67 -1.99
C GLU A 101 -11.90 0.72 -0.60
N PHE A 102 -11.26 0.05 0.37
CA PHE A 102 -11.53 0.30 1.77
C PHE A 102 -10.81 1.58 2.18
N PRO A 103 -11.51 2.55 2.83
CA PRO A 103 -10.88 3.81 3.23
C PRO A 103 -9.71 3.54 4.18
N GLY A 104 -8.65 4.32 4.05
CA GLY A 104 -7.41 4.15 4.82
C GLY A 104 -6.20 4.70 4.09
N GLY A 105 -5.03 4.47 4.65
CA GLY A 105 -3.82 5.08 4.08
C GLY A 105 -2.52 4.56 4.65
N LYS A 106 -1.46 5.37 4.58
CA LYS A 106 -0.11 4.94 4.94
C LYS A 106 0.10 4.93 6.45
N VAL A 107 0.82 3.91 6.93
CA VAL A 107 1.34 3.91 8.30
C VAL A 107 2.50 4.89 8.38
N GLU A 108 2.40 5.88 9.26
CA GLU A 108 3.46 6.87 9.49
C GLU A 108 4.53 6.35 10.46
N PRO A 109 5.75 6.94 10.43
CA PRO A 109 6.80 6.54 11.35
C PRO A 109 6.41 6.79 12.82
N GLY A 110 6.40 5.71 13.61
CA GLY A 110 6.18 5.77 15.06
C GLY A 110 4.75 5.50 15.50
N GLU A 111 3.80 5.32 14.58
CA GLU A 111 2.45 4.88 14.91
C GLU A 111 2.28 3.37 14.73
N THR A 112 1.31 2.79 15.43
CA THR A 112 0.86 1.42 15.16
C THR A 112 -0.16 1.41 14.00
N PRO A 113 -0.37 0.27 13.33
CA PRO A 113 -1.40 0.18 12.29
C PRO A 113 -2.80 0.59 12.77
N GLU A 114 -3.17 0.24 14.02
CA GLU A 114 -4.45 0.63 14.62
C GLU A 114 -4.55 2.15 14.85
N GLN A 115 -3.43 2.81 15.18
CA GLN A 115 -3.40 4.27 15.30
C GLN A 115 -3.52 4.93 13.93
N ALA A 116 -2.81 4.36 12.92
CA ALA A 116 -2.87 4.83 11.55
C ALA A 116 -4.31 4.81 11.01
N ILE A 117 -5.02 3.68 11.16
CA ILE A 117 -6.37 3.56 10.61
C ILE A 117 -7.36 4.53 11.26
N VAL A 118 -7.26 4.78 12.56
CA VAL A 118 -8.11 5.77 13.25
C VAL A 118 -7.80 7.19 12.77
N ARG A 119 -6.51 7.53 12.57
CA ARG A 119 -6.10 8.83 12.04
C ARG A 119 -6.60 9.04 10.61
N GLU A 120 -6.35 8.07 9.71
CA GLU A 120 -6.76 8.14 8.29
C GLU A 120 -8.28 8.33 8.15
N ILE A 121 -9.09 7.55 8.88
CA ILE A 121 -10.55 7.70 8.82
C ILE A 121 -11.04 9.05 9.36
N ARG A 122 -10.34 9.62 10.34
CA ARG A 122 -10.63 10.98 10.82
C ARG A 122 -10.29 12.02 9.74
N GLU A 123 -9.17 11.86 9.04
CA GLU A 123 -8.70 12.78 8.00
C GLU A 123 -9.54 12.69 6.74
N GLU A 124 -9.86 11.49 6.26
CA GLU A 124 -10.58 11.27 5.00
C GLU A 124 -12.10 11.39 5.12
N LEU A 125 -12.67 11.05 6.30
CA LEU A 125 -14.12 10.92 6.47
C LEU A 125 -14.69 11.75 7.63
N ALA A 126 -13.89 12.59 8.29
CA ALA A 126 -14.29 13.39 9.47
C ALA A 126 -15.03 12.55 10.54
N THR A 127 -14.60 11.31 10.74
CA THR A 127 -15.33 10.31 11.53
C THR A 127 -14.38 9.61 12.52
N GLU A 128 -14.87 9.41 13.74
CA GLU A 128 -14.17 8.60 14.74
C GLU A 128 -14.64 7.15 14.65
N ILE A 129 -13.71 6.23 14.53
CA ILE A 129 -13.95 4.79 14.53
C ILE A 129 -13.28 4.11 15.73
N ALA A 130 -13.75 2.94 16.08
CA ALA A 130 -13.04 2.00 16.94
C ALA A 130 -12.68 0.75 16.13
N VAL A 131 -11.48 0.23 16.37
CA VAL A 131 -11.00 -1.04 15.81
C VAL A 131 -11.58 -2.17 16.66
N ASP A 132 -12.33 -3.06 16.02
CA ASP A 132 -12.93 -4.25 16.68
C ASP A 132 -11.99 -5.44 16.64
N SER A 133 -11.40 -5.71 15.45
CA SER A 133 -10.47 -6.81 15.26
C SER A 133 -9.58 -6.60 14.02
N TYR A 134 -8.41 -7.23 14.04
CA TYR A 134 -7.63 -7.46 12.84
C TYR A 134 -8.38 -8.45 11.94
N PHE A 135 -8.41 -8.18 10.64
CA PHE A 135 -9.05 -9.03 9.64
C PHE A 135 -8.02 -9.88 8.89
N ASP A 136 -7.19 -9.23 8.06
CA ASP A 136 -6.15 -9.90 7.28
C ASP A 136 -5.07 -8.91 6.82
N THR A 137 -3.96 -9.43 6.27
CA THR A 137 -2.94 -8.64 5.57
C THR A 137 -2.89 -9.02 4.10
N VAL A 138 -3.17 -8.07 3.23
CA VAL A 138 -3.01 -8.23 1.79
C VAL A 138 -1.62 -7.81 1.37
N GLU A 139 -0.92 -8.70 0.67
CA GLU A 139 0.36 -8.43 0.02
C GLU A 139 0.14 -8.42 -1.50
N TYR A 140 0.43 -7.29 -2.17
CA TYR A 140 0.18 -7.15 -3.60
C TYR A 140 1.32 -6.43 -4.33
N ASP A 141 1.81 -7.05 -5.42
CA ASP A 141 2.83 -6.47 -6.30
C ASP A 141 2.17 -5.63 -7.40
N TYR A 142 2.18 -4.30 -7.23
CA TYR A 142 1.93 -3.39 -8.33
C TYR A 142 3.18 -3.29 -9.23
N GLU A 143 3.08 -2.69 -10.39
CA GLU A 143 4.20 -2.56 -11.32
C GLU A 143 5.39 -1.81 -10.69
N THR A 144 5.12 -0.72 -9.98
CA THR A 144 6.13 0.21 -9.44
C THR A 144 6.39 0.05 -7.93
N PHE A 145 5.51 -0.62 -7.19
CA PHE A 145 5.65 -0.81 -5.75
C PHE A 145 5.00 -2.11 -5.26
N HIS A 146 5.39 -2.54 -4.08
CA HIS A 146 4.77 -3.61 -3.33
C HIS A 146 3.92 -3.02 -2.20
N LEU A 147 2.65 -3.36 -2.17
CA LEU A 147 1.71 -2.98 -1.12
C LEU A 147 1.64 -4.07 -0.06
N SER A 148 1.73 -3.68 1.20
CA SER A 148 1.36 -4.52 2.36
C SER A 148 0.26 -3.77 3.12
N MET A 149 -0.97 -4.26 3.05
CA MET A 149 -2.15 -3.62 3.63
C MET A 149 -2.71 -4.44 4.79
N ASP A 150 -2.62 -3.93 6.02
CA ASP A 150 -3.29 -4.51 7.18
C ASP A 150 -4.74 -4.01 7.23
N CYS A 151 -5.69 -4.92 7.21
CA CYS A 151 -7.11 -4.62 7.23
C CYS A 151 -7.72 -4.91 8.59
N TYR A 152 -8.57 -4.00 9.04
CA TYR A 152 -9.23 -4.06 10.35
C TYR A 152 -10.73 -3.90 10.23
N VAL A 153 -11.48 -4.76 10.92
CA VAL A 153 -12.92 -4.55 11.12
C VAL A 153 -13.11 -3.42 12.11
N CYS A 154 -13.94 -2.46 11.74
CA CYS A 154 -14.15 -1.24 12.50
C CYS A 154 -15.63 -0.88 12.58
N HIS A 155 -16.02 -0.12 13.62
CA HIS A 155 -17.33 0.52 13.68
C HIS A 155 -17.22 2.02 13.96
N VAL A 156 -18.23 2.77 13.55
CA VAL A 156 -18.31 4.22 13.77
C VAL A 156 -18.68 4.50 15.23
N VAL A 157 -17.86 5.28 15.91
CA VAL A 157 -18.13 5.79 17.27
C VAL A 157 -18.87 7.13 17.21
N SER A 158 -18.40 8.03 16.36
CA SER A 158 -19.03 9.35 16.13
C SER A 158 -18.66 9.89 14.74
N GLY A 159 -19.48 10.81 14.22
CA GLY A 159 -19.32 11.36 12.87
C GLY A 159 -20.36 10.82 11.89
N LYS A 160 -20.22 11.17 10.61
CA LYS A 160 -21.22 10.86 9.57
C LYS A 160 -20.62 10.24 8.30
N LEU A 161 -19.34 9.83 8.32
CA LEU A 161 -18.62 9.36 7.13
C LEU A 161 -18.70 10.40 5.99
N GLU A 162 -18.29 11.63 6.29
CA GLU A 162 -18.26 12.74 5.35
C GLU A 162 -17.07 12.58 4.41
N LEU A 163 -17.32 12.54 3.10
CA LEU A 163 -16.26 12.35 2.09
C LEU A 163 -15.46 13.64 1.93
N LEU A 164 -14.22 13.67 2.41
CA LEU A 164 -13.32 14.81 2.26
C LEU A 164 -12.37 14.64 1.06
N GLU A 165 -11.98 13.41 0.76
CA GLU A 165 -11.00 13.09 -0.28
C GLU A 165 -11.54 12.15 -1.36
N HIS A 166 -12.63 11.44 -1.10
CA HIS A 166 -13.23 10.46 -2.01
C HIS A 166 -14.32 11.07 -2.88
N GLU A 167 -14.51 10.55 -4.10
CA GLU A 167 -15.52 11.00 -5.06
C GLU A 167 -16.91 10.45 -4.74
N ALA A 168 -16.98 9.22 -4.26
CA ALA A 168 -18.23 8.54 -3.91
C ALA A 168 -18.03 7.52 -2.79
N ALA A 169 -19.14 7.08 -2.20
CA ALA A 169 -19.14 5.96 -1.25
C ALA A 169 -20.42 5.14 -1.38
N LYS A 170 -20.34 3.86 -0.95
CA LYS A 170 -21.49 2.94 -0.90
C LYS A 170 -21.43 2.07 0.35
N TRP A 171 -22.59 1.74 0.87
CA TRP A 171 -22.80 0.63 1.78
C TRP A 171 -23.17 -0.62 0.97
N LEU A 172 -22.32 -1.64 1.02
CA LEU A 172 -22.45 -2.88 0.26
C LEU A 172 -22.78 -4.03 1.21
N GLY A 173 -23.90 -4.68 1.00
CA GLY A 173 -24.30 -5.89 1.72
C GLY A 173 -23.82 -7.17 1.04
N LYS A 174 -24.15 -8.30 1.66
CA LYS A 174 -23.89 -9.65 1.10
C LYS A 174 -24.47 -9.77 -0.32
N GLY A 175 -23.66 -10.25 -1.25
CA GLY A 175 -24.01 -10.34 -2.68
C GLY A 175 -23.90 -9.04 -3.47
N GLU A 176 -23.62 -7.91 -2.79
CA GLU A 176 -23.41 -6.61 -3.43
C GLU A 176 -21.92 -6.24 -3.58
N LEU A 177 -21.01 -6.94 -2.87
CA LEU A 177 -19.58 -6.61 -2.88
C LEU A 177 -18.97 -6.65 -4.30
N ASN A 178 -19.46 -7.52 -5.16
CA ASN A 178 -19.02 -7.61 -6.57
C ASN A 178 -19.69 -6.57 -7.49
N SER A 179 -20.50 -5.63 -6.97
CA SER A 179 -21.18 -4.61 -7.78
C SER A 179 -20.32 -3.36 -8.05
N VAL A 180 -19.11 -3.31 -7.51
CA VAL A 180 -18.15 -2.21 -7.69
C VAL A 180 -16.82 -2.73 -8.24
N GLY A 181 -16.06 -1.87 -8.91
CA GLY A 181 -14.74 -2.20 -9.43
C GLY A 181 -13.66 -1.96 -8.38
N TRP A 182 -13.45 -2.91 -7.49
CA TRP A 182 -12.41 -2.84 -6.46
C TRP A 182 -11.01 -2.68 -7.06
N LEU A 183 -10.14 -1.99 -6.35
CA LEU A 183 -8.71 -1.98 -6.64
C LEU A 183 -8.13 -3.40 -6.47
N PRO A 184 -7.04 -3.73 -7.18
CA PRO A 184 -6.51 -5.10 -7.21
C PRO A 184 -6.17 -5.68 -5.84
N ALA A 185 -5.68 -4.86 -4.90
CA ALA A 185 -5.39 -5.33 -3.55
C ALA A 185 -6.67 -5.59 -2.74
N ASP A 186 -7.69 -4.72 -2.89
CA ASP A 186 -8.94 -4.78 -2.14
C ASP A 186 -9.81 -5.96 -2.57
N VAL A 187 -9.82 -6.29 -3.87
CA VAL A 187 -10.61 -7.41 -4.38
C VAL A 187 -10.23 -8.74 -3.74
N ALA A 188 -9.00 -8.89 -3.25
CA ALA A 188 -8.53 -10.11 -2.60
C ALA A 188 -9.33 -10.45 -1.33
N LEU A 189 -9.88 -9.44 -0.65
CA LEU A 189 -10.65 -9.60 0.60
C LEU A 189 -12.13 -9.95 0.36
N VAL A 190 -12.65 -9.70 -0.85
CA VAL A 190 -14.09 -9.83 -1.14
C VAL A 190 -14.65 -11.21 -0.80
N PRO A 191 -14.00 -12.34 -1.12
CA PRO A 191 -14.54 -13.67 -0.80
C PRO A 191 -14.75 -13.89 0.71
N GLU A 192 -13.78 -13.49 1.55
CA GLU A 192 -13.87 -13.65 3.01
C GLU A 192 -14.88 -12.68 3.62
N LEU A 193 -15.02 -11.48 3.04
CA LEU A 193 -16.01 -10.50 3.47
C LEU A 193 -17.44 -10.95 3.14
N GLU A 194 -17.67 -11.62 2.01
CA GLU A 194 -18.97 -12.25 1.68
C GLU A 194 -19.33 -13.36 2.69
N GLU A 195 -18.35 -14.09 3.21
CA GLU A 195 -18.57 -15.09 4.26
C GLU A 195 -18.84 -14.45 5.63
N MET A 196 -18.22 -13.32 5.92
CA MET A 196 -18.40 -12.58 7.19
C MET A 196 -19.78 -11.91 7.29
N LEU A 197 -20.34 -11.46 6.17
CA LEU A 197 -21.65 -10.83 6.11
C LEU A 197 -22.78 -11.88 6.12
N ASP A 198 -23.56 -11.90 7.21
CA ASP A 198 -24.73 -12.75 7.35
C ASP A 198 -25.97 -12.18 6.60
#